data_6e732b08b5ab8871394a62ba38528454
#
_entry.id   6e732b08b5ab8871394a62ba38528454
#
_cell.length_a   1.000
_cell.length_b   1.000
_cell.length_c   1.000
_cell.angle_alpha   90.00
_cell.angle_beta   90.00
_cell.angle_gamma   90.00
#
_symmetry.space_group_name_H-M   'P 1'
#
loop_
_entity.id
_entity.type
_entity.pdbx_description
1 polymer ?
#
loop_
_entity_poly.entity_id
_entity_poly.type
_entity_poly.pdbx_seq_one_letter_code
_entity_poly.pdbx_strand_id
1 'polypeptide(L)'
;MKDKTLAIVAYCTIIGWVVAYIKYKETPERSPLVRYHLAQGLGVFIAGLAIGIIVNIVARIIPSLGLVLSVAGLLPLILLIFGIITASNEAQRPVPLIGKVFENKFSFLN
;
A
#
# COMPACT_ATOMS: atom_id res chain seq x y z
N MET A 1 -8.84 -18.24 -1.69
CA MET A 1 -9.26 -17.05 -0.91
C MET A 1 -10.24 -16.22 -1.72
N LYS A 2 -11.18 -15.60 -1.05
CA LYS A 2 -12.10 -14.67 -1.69
C LYS A 2 -11.35 -13.40 -2.13
N ASP A 3 -11.83 -12.76 -3.18
CA ASP A 3 -11.21 -11.55 -3.70
C ASP A 3 -11.08 -10.45 -2.65
N LYS A 4 -12.13 -10.27 -1.85
CA LYS A 4 -12.11 -9.31 -0.75
C LYS A 4 -10.97 -9.59 0.23
N THR A 5 -10.80 -10.85 0.60
CA THR A 5 -9.74 -11.26 1.52
C THR A 5 -8.35 -11.01 0.94
N LEU A 6 -8.15 -11.34 -0.34
CA LEU A 6 -6.88 -11.07 -1.01
C LEU A 6 -6.59 -9.58 -1.09
N ALA A 7 -7.62 -8.77 -1.37
CA ALA A 7 -7.46 -7.32 -1.42
C ALA A 7 -7.04 -6.75 -0.06
N ILE A 8 -7.61 -7.25 1.03
CA ILE A 8 -7.24 -6.85 2.38
C ILE A 8 -5.80 -7.30 2.71
N VAL A 9 -5.47 -8.55 2.41
CA VAL A 9 -4.15 -9.13 2.68
C VAL A 9 -3.05 -8.35 1.96
N ALA A 10 -3.35 -7.76 0.80
CA ALA A 10 -2.40 -6.93 0.06
C ALA A 10 -1.86 -5.73 0.85
N TYR A 11 -2.59 -5.30 1.89
CA TYR A 11 -2.19 -4.17 2.73
C TYR A 11 -1.57 -4.58 4.06
N CYS A 12 -1.63 -5.86 4.43
CA CYS A 12 -1.24 -6.26 5.78
C CYS A 12 0.25 -6.11 6.05
N THR A 13 1.08 -6.57 5.15
CA THR A 13 2.54 -6.40 5.18
C THR A 13 3.06 -6.70 3.78
N ILE A 14 4.37 -6.51 3.57
CA ILE A 14 5.00 -6.92 2.31
C ILE A 14 4.82 -8.44 2.11
N ILE A 15 4.93 -9.23 3.17
CA ILE A 15 4.70 -10.68 3.09
C ILE A 15 3.26 -10.97 2.67
N GLY A 16 2.28 -10.29 3.27
CA GLY A 16 0.87 -10.41 2.88
C GLY A 16 0.65 -10.02 1.44
N TRP A 17 1.29 -8.95 0.99
CA TRP A 17 1.21 -8.51 -0.40
C TRP A 17 1.72 -9.61 -1.36
N VAL A 18 2.85 -10.23 -1.04
CA VAL A 18 3.42 -11.31 -1.86
C VAL A 18 2.47 -12.51 -1.93
N VAL A 19 1.88 -12.89 -0.79
CA VAL A 19 0.89 -13.98 -0.76
C VAL A 19 -0.31 -13.65 -1.64
N ALA A 20 -0.84 -12.43 -1.52
CA ALA A 20 -1.96 -11.98 -2.34
C ALA A 20 -1.62 -11.97 -3.83
N TYR A 21 -0.42 -11.54 -4.17
CA TYR A 21 0.08 -11.52 -5.54
C TYR A 21 0.16 -12.93 -6.13
N ILE A 22 0.73 -13.87 -5.38
CA ILE A 22 0.85 -15.26 -5.83
C ILE A 22 -0.54 -15.85 -6.09
N LYS A 23 -1.47 -15.70 -5.15
CA LYS A 23 -2.84 -16.20 -5.29
C LYS A 23 -3.56 -15.55 -6.48
N TYR A 24 -3.36 -14.25 -6.66
CA TYR A 24 -3.92 -13.52 -7.79
C TYR A 24 -3.43 -14.08 -9.14
N LYS A 25 -2.14 -14.34 -9.25
CA LYS A 25 -1.54 -14.88 -10.49
C LYS A 25 -1.94 -16.32 -10.76
N GLU A 26 -2.20 -17.12 -9.74
CA GLU A 26 -2.63 -18.52 -9.89
C GLU A 26 -4.08 -18.64 -10.39
N THR A 27 -4.89 -17.60 -10.19
CA THR A 27 -6.31 -17.62 -10.54
C THR A 27 -6.47 -17.31 -12.03
N PRO A 28 -7.14 -18.17 -12.83
CA PRO A 28 -7.36 -17.91 -14.25
C PRO A 28 -8.15 -16.63 -14.50
N GLU A 29 -9.18 -16.39 -13.69
CA GLU A 29 -9.99 -15.18 -13.77
C GLU A 29 -9.47 -14.18 -12.73
N ARG A 30 -8.63 -13.26 -13.17
CA ARG A 30 -8.02 -12.28 -12.30
C ARG A 30 -9.00 -11.17 -11.93
N SER A 31 -9.23 -10.98 -10.63
CA SER A 31 -10.15 -10.01 -10.11
C SER A 31 -9.63 -8.58 -10.31
N PRO A 32 -10.41 -7.67 -10.90
CA PRO A 32 -10.04 -6.25 -10.93
C PRO A 32 -9.89 -5.63 -9.54
N LEU A 33 -10.68 -6.07 -8.57
CA LEU A 33 -10.58 -5.60 -7.19
C LEU A 33 -9.22 -5.92 -6.59
N VAL A 34 -8.78 -7.19 -6.71
CA VAL A 34 -7.48 -7.62 -6.17
C VAL A 34 -6.35 -6.87 -6.87
N ARG A 35 -6.41 -6.77 -8.21
CA ARG A 35 -5.41 -6.05 -8.99
C ARG A 35 -5.28 -4.60 -8.52
N TYR A 36 -6.41 -3.91 -8.32
CA TYR A 36 -6.43 -2.53 -7.88
C TYR A 36 -5.73 -2.38 -6.53
N HIS A 37 -6.10 -3.22 -5.57
CA HIS A 37 -5.55 -3.13 -4.21
C HIS A 37 -4.11 -3.63 -4.12
N LEU A 38 -3.68 -4.56 -4.97
CA LEU A 38 -2.26 -4.91 -5.07
C LEU A 38 -1.45 -3.69 -5.53
N ALA A 39 -1.94 -2.95 -6.52
CA ALA A 39 -1.26 -1.74 -6.99
C ALA A 39 -1.21 -0.67 -5.90
N GLN A 40 -2.32 -0.43 -5.20
CA GLN A 40 -2.38 0.55 -4.12
C GLN A 40 -1.47 0.16 -2.95
N GLY A 41 -1.49 -1.10 -2.54
CA GLY A 41 -0.64 -1.60 -1.47
C GLY A 41 0.84 -1.48 -1.81
N LEU A 42 1.23 -1.85 -3.02
CA LEU A 42 2.61 -1.70 -3.47
C LEU A 42 3.02 -0.24 -3.49
N GLY A 43 2.12 0.65 -3.95
CA GLY A 43 2.37 2.08 -3.96
C GLY A 43 2.61 2.63 -2.55
N VAL A 44 1.80 2.20 -1.56
CA VAL A 44 1.99 2.61 -0.16
C VAL A 44 3.32 2.10 0.38
N PHE A 45 3.71 0.86 0.07
CA PHE A 45 5.01 0.32 0.52
C PHE A 45 6.18 1.10 -0.09
N ILE A 46 6.10 1.45 -1.38
CA ILE A 46 7.13 2.27 -2.03
C ILE A 46 7.18 3.65 -1.40
N ALA A 47 6.04 4.31 -1.23
CA ALA A 47 5.96 5.62 -0.59
C ALA A 47 6.45 5.58 0.85
N GLY A 48 6.12 4.52 1.59
CA GLY A 48 6.58 4.32 2.96
C GLY A 48 8.10 4.20 3.03
N LEU A 49 8.69 3.47 2.10
CA LEU A 49 10.14 3.33 2.03
C LEU A 49 10.79 4.69 1.75
N ALA A 50 10.26 5.44 0.78
CA ALA A 50 10.77 6.78 0.46
C ALA A 50 10.66 7.74 1.64
N ILE A 51 9.50 7.77 2.30
CA ILE A 51 9.28 8.61 3.48
C ILE A 51 10.23 8.20 4.60
N GLY A 52 10.41 6.90 4.84
CA GLY A 52 11.31 6.40 5.86
C GLY A 52 12.75 6.82 5.63
N ILE A 53 13.23 6.77 4.41
CA ILE A 53 14.57 7.21 4.05
C ILE A 53 14.73 8.72 4.29
N ILE A 54 13.78 9.52 3.82
CA ILE A 54 13.81 10.98 3.97
C ILE A 54 13.77 11.36 5.46
N VAL A 55 12.88 10.74 6.23
CA VAL A 55 12.75 11.00 7.68
C VAL A 55 14.06 10.70 8.40
N ASN A 56 14.70 9.57 8.08
CA ASN A 56 15.98 9.20 8.70
C ASN A 56 17.09 10.19 8.37
N ILE A 57 17.18 10.62 7.12
CA ILE A 57 18.20 11.58 6.70
C ILE A 57 18.00 12.93 7.41
N VAL A 58 16.77 13.47 7.39
CA VAL A 58 16.47 14.77 7.98
C VAL A 58 16.66 14.72 9.49
N ALA A 59 16.28 13.63 10.17
CA ALA A 59 16.46 13.49 11.61
C ALA A 59 17.92 13.50 12.02
N ARG A 60 18.82 13.00 11.18
CA ARG A 60 20.26 13.04 11.45
C ARG A 60 20.85 14.43 11.25
N ILE A 61 20.31 15.20 10.30
CA ILE A 61 20.78 16.56 10.01
C ILE A 61 20.20 17.55 11.03
N ILE A 62 18.90 17.41 11.36
CA ILE A 62 18.18 18.33 12.26
C ILE A 62 17.46 17.50 13.34
N PRO A 63 18.18 17.07 14.41
CA PRO A 63 17.57 16.23 15.44
C PRO A 63 16.38 16.86 16.14
N SER A 64 16.31 18.20 16.19
CA SER A 64 15.20 18.91 16.82
C SER A 64 13.84 18.65 16.15
N LEU A 65 13.84 18.17 14.91
CA LEU A 65 12.62 17.83 14.20
C LEU A 65 12.12 16.40 14.45
N GLY A 66 12.79 15.65 15.33
CA GLY A 66 12.51 14.23 15.54
C GLY A 66 11.05 13.93 15.83
N LEU A 67 10.39 14.74 16.68
CA LEU A 67 8.98 14.52 17.03
C LEU A 67 8.08 14.68 15.79
N VAL A 68 8.26 15.77 15.04
CA VAL A 68 7.47 16.03 13.82
C VAL A 68 7.70 14.92 12.79
N LEU A 69 8.95 14.48 12.63
CA LEU A 69 9.32 13.43 11.67
C LEU A 69 8.74 12.08 12.10
N SER A 70 8.66 11.81 13.39
CA SER A 70 8.04 10.58 13.91
C SER A 70 6.57 10.52 13.55
N VAL A 71 5.86 11.64 13.64
CA VAL A 71 4.44 11.73 13.25
C VAL A 71 4.30 11.50 11.74
N ALA A 72 5.18 12.10 10.93
CA ALA A 72 5.17 11.90 9.48
C ALA A 72 5.42 10.44 9.11
N GLY A 73 6.24 9.72 9.89
CA GLY A 73 6.52 8.30 9.69
C GLY A 73 5.31 7.40 9.90
N LEU A 74 4.26 7.87 10.55
CA LEU A 74 3.02 7.12 10.73
C LEU A 74 2.10 7.21 9.50
N LEU A 75 2.35 8.13 8.57
CA LEU A 75 1.49 8.34 7.42
C LEU A 75 1.30 7.08 6.57
N PRO A 76 2.32 6.30 6.23
CA PRO A 76 2.11 5.06 5.47
C PRO A 76 1.19 4.08 6.19
N LEU A 77 1.28 3.98 7.52
CA LEU A 77 0.39 3.11 8.29
C LEU A 77 -1.07 3.55 8.17
N ILE A 78 -1.31 4.86 8.26
CA ILE A 78 -2.66 5.42 8.09
C ILE A 78 -3.19 5.11 6.70
N LEU A 79 -2.35 5.24 5.67
CA LEU A 79 -2.74 4.93 4.29
C LEU A 79 -3.08 3.45 4.12
N LEU A 80 -2.33 2.55 4.78
CA LEU A 80 -2.65 1.12 4.77
C LEU A 80 -4.01 0.85 5.40
N ILE A 81 -4.33 1.53 6.50
CA ILE A 81 -5.63 1.39 7.16
C ILE A 81 -6.75 1.81 6.21
N PHE A 82 -6.62 2.94 5.53
CA PHE A 82 -7.60 3.37 4.53
C PHE A 82 -7.74 2.36 3.40
N GLY A 83 -6.61 1.80 2.93
CA GLY A 83 -6.63 0.75 1.91
C GLY A 83 -7.39 -0.48 2.35
N ILE A 84 -7.18 -0.93 3.58
CA ILE A 84 -7.90 -2.07 4.15
C ILE A 84 -9.40 -1.79 4.22
N ILE A 85 -9.79 -0.57 4.62
CA ILE A 85 -11.20 -0.18 4.68
C ILE A 85 -11.84 -0.24 3.30
N THR A 86 -11.21 0.33 2.28
CA THR A 86 -11.77 0.31 0.93
C THR A 86 -11.81 -1.11 0.36
N ALA A 87 -10.80 -1.93 0.62
CA ALA A 87 -10.79 -3.33 0.21
C ALA A 87 -11.89 -4.12 0.91
N SER A 88 -12.13 -3.83 2.19
CA SER A 88 -13.18 -4.44 2.99
C SER A 88 -14.57 -4.12 2.44
N ASN A 89 -14.74 -2.94 1.84
CA ASN A 89 -15.97 -2.51 1.19
C ASN A 89 -16.06 -2.94 -0.27
N GLU A 90 -15.08 -3.71 -0.75
CA GLU A 90 -14.98 -4.15 -2.14
C GLU A 90 -14.98 -2.98 -3.12
N ALA A 91 -14.47 -1.82 -2.69
CA ALA A 91 -14.40 -0.61 -3.49
C ALA A 91 -13.03 -0.44 -4.12
N GLN A 92 -13.00 0.06 -5.36
CA GLN A 92 -11.78 0.39 -6.06
C GLN A 92 -11.52 1.89 -5.96
N ARG A 93 -11.16 2.33 -4.75
CA ARG A 93 -10.87 3.72 -4.47
C ARG A 93 -9.42 3.89 -4.06
N PRO A 94 -8.74 4.96 -4.53
CA PRO A 94 -7.35 5.15 -4.18
C PRO A 94 -7.18 5.49 -2.69
N VAL A 95 -6.03 5.10 -2.13
CA VAL A 95 -5.66 5.59 -0.81
C VAL A 95 -5.48 7.11 -0.86
N PRO A 96 -5.77 7.84 0.24
CA PRO A 96 -5.62 9.29 0.23
C PRO A 96 -4.22 9.75 -0.15
N LEU A 97 -4.13 10.91 -0.77
CA LEU A 97 -2.91 11.62 -1.13
C LEU A 97 -2.14 11.03 -2.32
N ILE A 98 -1.83 9.72 -2.30
CA ILE A 98 -0.90 9.14 -3.27
C ILE A 98 -1.52 8.07 -4.16
N GLY A 99 -2.72 7.57 -3.81
CA GLY A 99 -3.29 6.41 -4.49
C GLY A 99 -3.50 6.60 -5.98
N LYS A 100 -3.91 7.79 -6.39
CA LYS A 100 -4.15 8.08 -7.81
C LYS A 100 -2.87 7.97 -8.64
N VAL A 101 -1.73 8.29 -8.05
CA VAL A 101 -0.44 8.19 -8.72
C VAL A 101 -0.13 6.76 -9.11
N PHE A 102 -0.58 5.79 -8.31
CA PHE A 102 -0.28 4.38 -8.50
C PHE A 102 -1.37 3.59 -9.22
N GLU A 103 -2.48 4.24 -9.61
CA GLU A 103 -3.50 3.58 -10.39
C GLU A 103 -2.95 3.21 -11.78
N ASN A 104 -3.07 1.93 -12.14
CA ASN A 104 -2.63 1.41 -13.44
C ASN A 104 -1.15 1.65 -13.77
N LYS A 105 -0.31 1.83 -12.76
CA LYS A 105 1.13 2.07 -12.95
C LYS A 105 1.95 0.78 -12.99
N PHE A 106 1.38 -0.33 -12.53
CA PHE A 106 2.09 -1.60 -12.43
C PHE A 106 1.55 -2.59 -13.45
N SER A 107 2.09 -2.54 -14.66
CA SER A 107 1.61 -3.38 -15.77
C SER A 107 1.80 -4.87 -15.51
N PHE A 108 2.77 -5.26 -14.66
CA PHE A 108 2.97 -6.67 -14.33
C PHE A 108 1.80 -7.28 -13.56
N LEU A 109 0.92 -6.47 -13.01
CA LEU A 109 -0.29 -6.93 -12.34
C LEU A 109 -1.43 -7.25 -13.33
N ASN A 110 -1.31 -6.81 -14.55
CA ASN A 110 -2.33 -7.06 -15.58
C ASN A 110 -2.31 -8.55 -16.11
#